data_ae56974c955e4ffa2714694a81bce91e
#
_entry.id   ae56974c955e4ffa2714694a81bce91e
#
_cell.length_a   1.000
_cell.length_b   1.000
_cell.length_c   1.000
_cell.angle_alpha   90.00
_cell.angle_beta   90.00
_cell.angle_gamma   90.00
#
_symmetry.space_group_name_H-M   'P 1'
#
loop_
_entity.id
_entity.type
_entity.pdbx_description
1 polymer ?
#
loop_
_entity_poly.entity_id
_entity_poly.type
_entity_poly.pdbx_seq_one_letter_code
_entity_poly.pdbx_strand_id
1 'polypeptide(L)'
;GYVGDDVETLIGKLLSNAGGNVEKCQRGIIFLDEVDKIARKSENTSITRDVSGEGVQQALLKVVEGTVCRVPLPGANRKNPQAEMVEVDTSNILFIAGGAFVGMEDVIKRRAEGSGIGFGVEVKTNNDGKLEDLEPDDLVKFGMIPEFVGRFPTWVGLTQLTEEQLKFVLTEIKNSLIAQYTYLFETDGVKLKFSDEALLEIAKNAATRKTGARSLQAELERILMPHMFSLKEYAKQDITEVVITPGLVKKPIKLAA
;
A
#
# COMPACT_ATOMS: atom_id res chain seq x y z
N GLY A 1 -7.80 -4.26 -21.25
CA GLY A 1 -7.34 -3.13 -22.04
C GLY A 1 -6.13 -3.49 -22.90
N TYR A 2 -5.73 -2.61 -23.76
CA TYR A 2 -4.49 -2.75 -24.53
C TYR A 2 -3.32 -2.40 -23.63
N VAL A 3 -2.45 -3.37 -23.33
CA VAL A 3 -1.35 -3.25 -22.35
C VAL A 3 -0.37 -2.11 -22.68
N GLY A 4 -0.21 -1.72 -23.95
CA GLY A 4 0.66 -0.63 -24.38
C GLY A 4 0.16 0.76 -23.99
N ASP A 5 -1.15 1.01 -24.07
CA ASP A 5 -1.76 2.31 -23.77
C ASP A 5 -1.72 2.64 -22.25
N ASP A 6 -1.65 1.63 -21.41
CA ASP A 6 -1.69 1.80 -19.95
C ASP A 6 -0.36 2.33 -19.40
N VAL A 7 0.76 1.96 -19.99
CA VAL A 7 2.10 2.39 -19.53
C VAL A 7 2.37 3.86 -19.89
N GLU A 8 2.03 4.29 -21.08
CA GLU A 8 2.10 5.72 -21.49
C GLU A 8 1.17 6.58 -20.61
N THR A 9 0.06 6.00 -20.14
CA THR A 9 -0.86 6.65 -19.20
C THR A 9 -0.20 6.97 -17.87
N LEU A 10 0.69 6.11 -17.36
CA LEU A 10 1.44 6.37 -16.11
C LEU A 10 2.31 7.62 -16.26
N ILE A 11 3.05 7.72 -17.37
CA ILE A 11 3.91 8.88 -17.63
C ILE A 11 3.07 10.14 -17.86
N GLY A 12 1.94 10.02 -18.56
CA GLY A 12 1.00 11.14 -18.75
C GLY A 12 0.43 11.66 -17.42
N LYS A 13 0.10 10.77 -16.47
CA LYS A 13 -0.32 11.17 -15.12
C LYS A 13 0.79 11.86 -14.35
N LEU A 14 2.04 11.35 -14.45
CA LEU A 14 3.19 11.98 -13.80
C LEU A 14 3.44 13.37 -14.37
N LEU A 15 3.37 13.53 -15.70
CA LEU A 15 3.50 14.84 -16.37
C LEU A 15 2.40 15.81 -15.93
N SER A 16 1.17 15.34 -15.80
CA SER A 16 0.05 16.14 -15.29
C SER A 16 0.31 16.61 -13.85
N ASN A 17 0.79 15.73 -12.98
CA ASN A 17 1.16 16.08 -11.60
C ASN A 17 2.36 17.04 -11.54
N ALA A 18 3.23 17.01 -12.54
CA ALA A 18 4.34 17.95 -12.68
C ALA A 18 3.89 19.31 -13.27
N GLY A 19 2.59 19.52 -13.52
CA GLY A 19 2.03 20.72 -14.12
C GLY A 19 2.43 20.92 -15.58
N GLY A 20 2.69 19.84 -16.33
CA GLY A 20 3.16 19.88 -17.73
C GLY A 20 4.66 20.13 -17.88
N ASN A 21 5.40 20.25 -16.78
CA ASN A 21 6.84 20.47 -16.82
C ASN A 21 7.58 19.15 -17.02
N VAL A 22 8.20 18.99 -18.20
CA VAL A 22 8.91 17.76 -18.61
C VAL A 22 10.13 17.47 -17.70
N GLU A 23 10.93 18.48 -17.37
CA GLU A 23 12.11 18.29 -16.51
C GLU A 23 11.74 17.81 -15.11
N LYS A 24 10.66 18.37 -14.55
CA LYS A 24 10.10 17.91 -13.28
C LYS A 24 9.58 16.47 -13.37
N CYS A 25 8.89 16.13 -14.46
CA CYS A 25 8.36 14.81 -14.73
C CYS A 25 9.48 13.76 -14.78
N GLN A 26 10.57 14.06 -15.49
CA GLN A 26 11.73 13.16 -15.65
C GLN A 26 12.50 12.89 -14.35
N ARG A 27 12.27 13.67 -13.28
CA ARG A 27 12.81 13.48 -11.93
C ARG A 27 11.74 13.07 -10.93
N GLY A 28 10.62 12.58 -11.43
CA GLY A 28 9.49 12.19 -10.62
C GLY A 28 9.66 10.82 -9.96
N ILE A 29 8.63 10.44 -9.20
CA ILE A 29 8.54 9.14 -8.52
C ILE A 29 7.24 8.49 -8.99
N ILE A 30 7.31 7.23 -9.40
CA ILE A 30 6.15 6.39 -9.71
C ILE A 30 6.09 5.26 -8.71
N PHE A 31 4.98 5.18 -7.97
CA PHE A 31 4.69 4.06 -7.09
C PHE A 31 3.72 3.10 -7.79
N LEU A 32 4.15 1.85 -7.95
CA LEU A 32 3.35 0.76 -8.50
C LEU A 32 2.86 -0.11 -7.34
N ASP A 33 1.57 0.00 -7.03
CA ASP A 33 0.97 -0.81 -5.98
C ASP A 33 0.43 -2.15 -6.53
N GLU A 34 0.34 -3.14 -5.64
CA GLU A 34 -0.20 -4.47 -5.94
C GLU A 34 0.50 -5.20 -7.11
N VAL A 35 1.83 -5.04 -7.24
CA VAL A 35 2.59 -5.69 -8.32
C VAL A 35 2.57 -7.23 -8.22
N ASP A 36 2.27 -7.79 -7.05
CA ASP A 36 2.05 -9.22 -6.86
C ASP A 36 0.86 -9.76 -7.69
N LYS A 37 -0.09 -8.89 -8.07
CA LYS A 37 -1.26 -9.28 -8.88
C LYS A 37 -0.93 -9.54 -10.34
N ILE A 38 0.21 -9.03 -10.82
CA ILE A 38 0.70 -9.30 -12.17
C ILE A 38 1.69 -10.49 -12.24
N ALA A 39 1.92 -11.17 -11.11
CA ALA A 39 2.69 -12.42 -11.10
C ALA A 39 1.98 -13.53 -11.88
N ARG A 40 2.75 -14.41 -12.54
CA ARG A 40 2.20 -15.59 -13.21
C ARG A 40 1.60 -16.53 -12.18
N LYS A 41 0.40 -17.01 -12.41
CA LYS A 41 -0.20 -18.08 -11.61
C LYS A 41 0.24 -19.42 -12.18
N SER A 42 0.99 -20.18 -11.39
CA SER A 42 1.61 -21.45 -11.82
C SER A 42 0.67 -22.64 -12.04
N GLU A 43 -0.64 -22.52 -11.86
CA GLU A 43 -1.53 -23.69 -11.75
C GLU A 43 -2.61 -23.85 -12.84
N ASN A 44 -2.55 -23.15 -13.97
CA ASN A 44 -3.47 -23.46 -15.05
C ASN A 44 -2.73 -23.82 -16.34
N THR A 45 -2.60 -25.13 -16.58
CA THR A 45 -2.27 -25.76 -17.88
C THR A 45 -3.37 -25.57 -18.94
N SER A 46 -4.15 -24.51 -18.88
CA SER A 46 -5.03 -24.17 -19.99
C SER A 46 -4.22 -23.46 -21.06
N ILE A 47 -4.28 -23.99 -22.28
CA ILE A 47 -3.58 -23.56 -23.51
C ILE A 47 -3.94 -22.12 -23.94
N THR A 48 -4.77 -21.43 -23.22
CA THR A 48 -4.99 -19.99 -23.38
C THR A 48 -3.81 -19.25 -22.72
N ARG A 49 -2.94 -18.70 -23.57
CA ARG A 49 -1.92 -17.72 -23.20
C ARG A 49 -2.47 -16.85 -22.09
N ASP A 50 -1.87 -16.93 -20.90
CA ASP A 50 -2.19 -16.03 -19.79
C ASP A 50 -1.67 -14.62 -20.18
N VAL A 51 -2.52 -13.89 -20.90
CA VAL A 51 -2.21 -12.60 -21.51
C VAL A 51 -2.14 -11.50 -20.44
N SER A 52 -2.59 -11.81 -19.20
CA SER A 52 -2.83 -10.77 -18.20
C SER A 52 -1.62 -10.41 -17.33
N GLY A 53 -0.82 -11.37 -16.91
CA GLY A 53 0.27 -11.10 -15.94
C GLY A 53 1.62 -10.78 -16.60
N GLU A 54 2.14 -11.69 -17.40
CA GLU A 54 3.46 -11.53 -18.04
C GLU A 54 3.51 -10.36 -19.02
N GLY A 55 2.47 -10.18 -19.83
CA GLY A 55 2.39 -9.08 -20.79
C GLY A 55 2.42 -7.72 -20.11
N VAL A 56 1.81 -7.58 -18.93
CA VAL A 56 1.86 -6.35 -18.12
C VAL A 56 3.26 -6.12 -17.57
N GLN A 57 3.92 -7.16 -17.04
CA GLN A 57 5.30 -7.06 -16.57
C GLN A 57 6.24 -6.63 -17.71
N GLN A 58 6.11 -7.22 -18.91
CA GLN A 58 6.90 -6.86 -20.08
C GLN A 58 6.65 -5.42 -20.56
N ALA A 59 5.41 -4.94 -20.47
CA ALA A 59 5.08 -3.56 -20.82
C ALA A 59 5.68 -2.56 -19.82
N LEU A 60 5.57 -2.84 -18.53
CA LEU A 60 6.18 -2.03 -17.47
C LEU A 60 7.71 -2.02 -17.58
N LEU A 61 8.31 -3.14 -17.96
CA LEU A 61 9.74 -3.27 -18.12
C LEU A 61 10.33 -2.22 -19.06
N LYS A 62 9.66 -1.93 -20.19
CA LYS A 62 10.10 -0.92 -21.16
C LYS A 62 10.30 0.45 -20.53
N VAL A 63 9.41 0.83 -19.60
CA VAL A 63 9.45 2.15 -18.95
C VAL A 63 10.45 2.17 -17.79
N VAL A 64 10.54 1.06 -17.05
CA VAL A 64 11.50 0.93 -15.94
C VAL A 64 12.94 0.84 -16.44
N GLU A 65 13.17 0.30 -17.64
CA GLU A 65 14.50 0.23 -18.27
C GLU A 65 15.05 1.59 -18.73
N GLY A 66 14.19 2.58 -18.83
CA GLY A 66 14.53 3.89 -19.38
C GLY A 66 14.25 3.94 -20.88
N THR A 67 13.29 4.76 -21.26
CA THR A 67 12.92 4.99 -22.65
C THR A 67 12.34 6.40 -22.82
N VAL A 68 12.30 6.87 -24.05
CA VAL A 68 11.61 8.12 -24.38
C VAL A 68 10.17 7.80 -24.75
N CYS A 69 9.24 8.25 -23.93
CA CYS A 69 7.80 8.11 -24.15
C CYS A 69 7.21 9.39 -24.73
N ARG A 70 6.32 9.25 -25.70
CA ARG A 70 5.52 10.37 -26.22
C ARG A 70 4.18 10.41 -25.52
N VAL A 71 3.93 11.50 -24.82
CA VAL A 71 2.69 11.68 -24.05
C VAL A 71 2.05 13.03 -24.37
N PRO A 72 0.70 13.12 -24.37
CA PRO A 72 0.03 14.39 -24.59
C PRO A 72 0.23 15.34 -23.42
N LEU A 73 0.34 16.63 -23.71
CA LEU A 73 0.34 17.67 -22.68
C LEU A 73 -0.95 17.64 -21.86
N PRO A 74 -0.88 18.01 -20.56
CA PRO A 74 -2.07 18.09 -19.70
C PRO A 74 -3.13 19.01 -20.28
N GLY A 75 -4.40 18.52 -20.33
CA GLY A 75 -5.52 19.26 -20.93
C GLY A 75 -5.73 18.98 -22.44
N ALA A 76 -4.80 18.35 -23.11
CA ALA A 76 -5.00 17.90 -24.48
C ALA A 76 -5.91 16.65 -24.51
N ASN A 77 -6.91 16.67 -25.39
CA ASN A 77 -7.83 15.55 -25.52
C ASN A 77 -7.11 14.41 -26.27
N ARG A 78 -6.89 13.25 -25.60
CA ARG A 78 -6.22 12.07 -26.19
C ARG A 78 -6.81 11.59 -27.51
N LYS A 79 -8.09 11.88 -27.74
CA LYS A 79 -8.80 11.52 -28.99
C LYS A 79 -8.59 12.53 -30.12
N ASN A 80 -7.87 13.63 -29.86
CA ASN A 80 -7.58 14.62 -30.88
C ASN A 80 -6.23 14.28 -31.58
N PRO A 81 -6.22 13.93 -32.88
CA PRO A 81 -5.00 13.63 -33.61
C PRO A 81 -3.99 14.80 -33.67
N GLN A 82 -4.43 16.02 -33.35
CA GLN A 82 -3.63 17.24 -33.32
C GLN A 82 -3.19 17.62 -31.89
N ALA A 83 -3.35 16.73 -30.90
CA ALA A 83 -2.87 16.98 -29.54
C ALA A 83 -1.35 17.17 -29.56
N GLU A 84 -0.89 18.24 -28.92
CA GLU A 84 0.54 18.49 -28.75
C GLU A 84 1.14 17.38 -27.87
N MET A 85 2.11 16.65 -28.43
CA MET A 85 2.82 15.55 -27.77
C MET A 85 4.20 16.03 -27.34
N VAL A 86 4.59 15.64 -26.14
CA VAL A 86 5.93 15.89 -25.61
C VAL A 86 6.67 14.59 -25.37
N GLU A 87 7.98 14.63 -25.48
CA GLU A 87 8.85 13.49 -25.18
C GLU A 87 9.32 13.57 -23.74
N VAL A 88 9.16 12.46 -23.02
CA VAL A 88 9.60 12.30 -21.62
C VAL A 88 10.55 11.13 -21.54
N ASP A 89 11.78 11.39 -21.13
CA ASP A 89 12.78 10.35 -20.83
C ASP A 89 12.54 9.79 -19.43
N THR A 90 12.34 8.48 -19.33
CA THR A 90 12.03 7.80 -18.06
C THR A 90 13.27 7.35 -17.30
N SER A 91 14.47 7.52 -17.84
CA SER A 91 15.73 7.01 -17.28
C SER A 91 16.05 7.49 -15.85
N ASN A 92 15.55 8.68 -15.48
CA ASN A 92 15.78 9.27 -14.14
C ASN A 92 14.52 9.28 -13.28
N ILE A 93 13.45 8.59 -13.67
CA ILE A 93 12.25 8.42 -12.86
C ILE A 93 12.51 7.30 -11.86
N LEU A 94 12.24 7.57 -10.57
CA LEU A 94 12.31 6.54 -9.55
C LEU A 94 11.04 5.69 -9.58
N PHE A 95 11.20 4.38 -9.77
CA PHE A 95 10.12 3.42 -9.67
C PHE A 95 10.19 2.70 -8.33
N ILE A 96 9.07 2.70 -7.61
CA ILE A 96 8.89 1.95 -6.36
C ILE A 96 7.76 0.97 -6.60
N ALA A 97 8.03 -0.33 -6.45
CA ALA A 97 7.04 -1.38 -6.62
C ALA A 97 6.69 -1.98 -5.25
N GLY A 98 5.40 -2.04 -4.94
CA GLY A 98 4.90 -2.60 -3.69
C GLY A 98 3.82 -3.66 -3.95
N GLY A 99 3.70 -4.63 -3.03
CA GLY A 99 2.67 -5.65 -3.07
C GLY A 99 2.62 -6.45 -1.77
N ALA A 100 1.52 -7.15 -1.56
CA ALA A 100 1.34 -7.98 -0.38
C ALA A 100 2.09 -9.31 -0.45
N PHE A 101 2.35 -9.83 -1.65
CA PHE A 101 3.06 -11.09 -1.91
C PHE A 101 2.64 -12.23 -0.97
N VAL A 102 1.32 -12.42 -0.83
CA VAL A 102 0.74 -13.45 0.05
C VAL A 102 1.28 -14.83 -0.32
N GLY A 103 1.88 -15.54 0.65
CA GLY A 103 2.53 -16.84 0.44
C GLY A 103 4.04 -16.75 0.13
N MET A 104 4.65 -15.56 0.12
CA MET A 104 6.09 -15.39 -0.07
C MET A 104 6.88 -16.05 1.06
N GLU A 105 6.40 -15.98 2.29
CA GLU A 105 7.02 -16.65 3.45
C GLU A 105 7.18 -18.16 3.22
N ASP A 106 6.19 -18.81 2.59
CA ASP A 106 6.26 -20.22 2.23
C ASP A 106 7.32 -20.49 1.13
N VAL A 107 7.48 -19.57 0.19
CA VAL A 107 8.51 -19.66 -0.87
C VAL A 107 9.91 -19.59 -0.24
N ILE A 108 10.13 -18.61 0.62
CA ILE A 108 11.40 -18.42 1.36
C ILE A 108 11.69 -19.65 2.22
N LYS A 109 10.71 -20.16 2.95
CA LYS A 109 10.85 -21.34 3.79
C LYS A 109 11.25 -22.58 2.98
N ARG A 110 10.57 -22.85 1.86
CA ARG A 110 10.93 -23.97 0.96
C ARG A 110 12.35 -23.85 0.41
N ARG A 111 12.83 -22.64 0.10
CA ARG A 111 14.22 -22.40 -0.33
C ARG A 111 15.19 -22.76 0.79
N ALA A 112 14.92 -22.30 2.01
CA ALA A 112 15.76 -22.59 3.17
C ALA A 112 15.81 -24.10 3.50
N GLU A 113 14.69 -24.80 3.41
CA GLU A 113 14.61 -26.26 3.62
C GLU A 113 15.29 -27.04 2.49
N GLY A 114 15.15 -26.60 1.24
CA GLY A 114 15.75 -27.27 0.07
C GLY A 114 17.27 -27.17 0.00
N SER A 115 17.89 -26.18 0.62
CA SER A 115 19.35 -26.06 0.70
C SER A 115 20.00 -26.98 1.75
N GLY A 116 19.20 -27.67 2.57
CA GLY A 116 19.66 -28.61 3.61
C GLY A 116 19.80 -30.07 3.17
N ILE A 117 19.60 -30.43 1.90
CA ILE A 117 19.72 -31.80 1.39
C ILE A 117 21.21 -32.09 1.06
N GLY A 118 22.01 -32.25 2.11
CA GLY A 118 23.39 -32.76 2.01
C GLY A 118 23.70 -33.61 3.24
N PHE A 119 24.26 -34.81 3.05
CA PHE A 119 24.68 -35.69 4.14
C PHE A 119 25.66 -34.93 5.07
N GLY A 120 25.21 -34.57 6.28
CA GLY A 120 26.07 -34.02 7.34
C GLY A 120 25.94 -32.50 7.58
N VAL A 121 24.97 -31.80 7.02
CA VAL A 121 24.71 -30.39 7.38
C VAL A 121 23.70 -30.37 8.52
N GLU A 122 24.07 -29.79 9.67
CA GLU A 122 23.13 -29.44 10.72
C GLU A 122 22.08 -28.49 10.11
N VAL A 123 20.84 -28.97 10.03
CA VAL A 123 19.68 -28.15 9.66
C VAL A 123 19.60 -27.05 10.71
N LYS A 124 20.01 -25.83 10.37
CA LYS A 124 19.73 -24.65 11.17
C LYS A 124 18.22 -24.44 11.15
N THR A 125 17.52 -25.01 12.10
CA THR A 125 16.07 -25.08 12.28
C THR A 125 15.41 -23.73 12.64
N ASN A 126 16.06 -22.60 12.40
CA ASN A 126 15.56 -21.28 12.77
C ASN A 126 15.36 -20.33 11.58
N ASN A 127 15.12 -20.86 10.38
CA ASN A 127 14.73 -19.97 9.27
C ASN A 127 13.21 -20.04 9.12
N ASP A 128 12.51 -19.22 9.90
CA ASP A 128 11.05 -19.15 9.96
C ASP A 128 10.40 -18.53 8.70
N GLY A 129 11.15 -18.46 7.58
CA GLY A 129 10.67 -17.85 6.33
C GLY A 129 10.39 -16.35 6.46
N LYS A 130 11.27 -15.64 7.17
CA LYS A 130 11.08 -14.20 7.40
C LYS A 130 11.26 -13.43 6.09
N LEU A 131 10.41 -12.43 5.89
CA LEU A 131 10.51 -11.54 4.72
C LEU A 131 11.82 -10.75 4.65
N GLU A 132 12.55 -10.64 5.77
CA GLU A 132 13.91 -10.05 5.82
C GLU A 132 14.93 -10.86 5.01
N ASP A 133 14.68 -12.17 4.83
CA ASP A 133 15.54 -13.09 4.08
C ASP A 133 15.15 -13.21 2.59
N LEU A 134 14.34 -12.26 2.08
CA LEU A 134 13.88 -12.25 0.69
C LEU A 134 15.06 -12.12 -0.28
N GLU A 135 15.09 -13.01 -1.27
CA GLU A 135 16.04 -12.99 -2.38
C GLU A 135 15.33 -12.79 -3.73
N PRO A 136 16.03 -12.28 -4.76
CA PRO A 136 15.45 -12.13 -6.11
C PRO A 136 14.81 -13.41 -6.66
N ASP A 137 15.45 -14.56 -6.40
CA ASP A 137 14.98 -15.87 -6.85
C ASP A 137 13.61 -16.25 -6.24
N ASP A 138 13.30 -15.76 -5.04
CA ASP A 138 12.00 -16.01 -4.41
C ASP A 138 10.88 -15.29 -5.16
N LEU A 139 11.15 -14.07 -5.66
CA LEU A 139 10.21 -13.31 -6.49
C LEU A 139 9.98 -13.99 -7.84
N VAL A 140 11.04 -14.55 -8.44
CA VAL A 140 10.92 -15.34 -9.67
C VAL A 140 10.09 -16.60 -9.43
N LYS A 141 10.32 -17.31 -8.32
CA LYS A 141 9.51 -18.47 -7.92
C LYS A 141 8.06 -18.11 -7.62
N PHE A 142 7.81 -16.89 -7.12
CA PHE A 142 6.47 -16.38 -6.88
C PHE A 142 5.72 -16.10 -8.18
N GLY A 143 6.41 -15.89 -9.31
CA GLY A 143 5.83 -15.70 -10.64
C GLY A 143 6.18 -14.36 -11.30
N MET A 144 7.13 -13.62 -10.75
CA MET A 144 7.68 -12.45 -11.43
C MET A 144 8.67 -12.88 -12.52
N ILE A 145 8.73 -12.16 -13.65
CA ILE A 145 9.71 -12.47 -14.69
C ILE A 145 11.11 -12.00 -14.25
N PRO A 146 12.16 -12.78 -14.53
CA PRO A 146 13.53 -12.47 -14.10
C PRO A 146 14.01 -11.10 -14.56
N GLU A 147 13.64 -10.69 -15.76
CA GLU A 147 14.00 -9.40 -16.35
C GLU A 147 13.40 -8.23 -15.53
N PHE A 148 12.15 -8.37 -15.09
CA PHE A 148 11.50 -7.36 -14.26
C PHE A 148 12.13 -7.29 -12.87
N VAL A 149 12.38 -8.45 -12.27
CA VAL A 149 13.07 -8.56 -10.97
C VAL A 149 14.45 -7.90 -11.05
N GLY A 150 15.22 -8.15 -12.10
CA GLY A 150 16.57 -7.62 -12.30
C GLY A 150 16.64 -6.08 -12.46
N ARG A 151 15.52 -5.40 -12.69
CA ARG A 151 15.48 -3.94 -12.77
C ARG A 151 15.27 -3.24 -11.42
N PHE A 152 14.95 -3.98 -10.40
CA PHE A 152 14.85 -3.46 -9.04
C PHE A 152 16.03 -3.97 -8.21
N PRO A 153 17.07 -3.13 -7.98
CA PRO A 153 18.30 -3.59 -7.29
C PRO A 153 18.13 -3.68 -5.77
N THR A 154 17.06 -3.14 -5.22
CA THR A 154 16.82 -3.09 -3.77
C THR A 154 15.49 -3.73 -3.43
N TRP A 155 15.51 -4.67 -2.52
CA TRP A 155 14.36 -5.44 -2.03
C TRP A 155 14.23 -5.21 -0.53
N VAL A 156 13.02 -4.97 -0.07
CA VAL A 156 12.74 -4.75 1.35
C VAL A 156 11.50 -5.54 1.75
N GLY A 157 11.68 -6.53 2.61
CA GLY A 157 10.57 -7.20 3.29
C GLY A 157 10.07 -6.34 4.44
N LEU A 158 8.79 -6.01 4.44
CA LEU A 158 8.16 -5.25 5.52
C LEU A 158 7.50 -6.20 6.52
N THR A 159 7.84 -6.07 7.78
CA THR A 159 7.21 -6.81 8.88
C THR A 159 5.90 -6.17 9.31
N GLN A 160 5.07 -6.92 10.03
CA GLN A 160 3.86 -6.37 10.62
C GLN A 160 4.20 -5.30 11.66
N LEU A 161 3.38 -4.26 11.71
CA LEU A 161 3.53 -3.20 12.69
C LEU A 161 3.23 -3.72 14.11
N THR A 162 4.08 -3.37 15.08
CA THR A 162 3.85 -3.64 16.49
C THR A 162 2.73 -2.76 17.05
N GLU A 163 2.20 -3.12 18.22
CA GLU A 163 1.18 -2.31 18.92
C GLU A 163 1.68 -0.88 19.18
N GLU A 164 2.95 -0.72 19.54
CA GLU A 164 3.57 0.59 19.76
C GLU A 164 3.68 1.42 18.48
N GLN A 165 4.09 0.77 17.38
CA GLN A 165 4.14 1.41 16.06
C GLN A 165 2.74 1.81 15.57
N LEU A 166 1.73 0.97 15.81
CA LEU A 166 0.34 1.30 15.50
C LEU A 166 -0.17 2.47 16.32
N LYS A 167 0.17 2.54 17.63
CA LYS A 167 -0.12 3.70 18.47
C LYS A 167 0.56 4.95 17.93
N PHE A 168 1.83 4.88 17.53
CA PHE A 168 2.55 6.00 16.94
C PHE A 168 1.88 6.50 15.64
N VAL A 169 1.50 5.59 14.74
CA VAL A 169 0.74 5.92 13.51
C VAL A 169 -0.59 6.58 13.84
N LEU A 170 -1.24 6.15 14.91
CA LEU A 170 -2.53 6.67 15.33
C LEU A 170 -2.46 8.13 15.82
N THR A 171 -1.35 8.53 16.50
CA THR A 171 -1.24 9.79 17.24
C THR A 171 -0.21 10.77 16.66
N GLU A 172 0.99 10.30 16.25
CA GLU A 172 2.16 11.15 16.06
C GLU A 172 2.47 11.52 14.60
N ILE A 173 1.91 10.80 13.62
CA ILE A 173 2.19 11.12 12.23
C ILE A 173 1.45 12.40 11.80
N LYS A 174 2.01 13.09 10.80
CA LYS A 174 1.34 14.24 10.18
C LYS A 174 -0.02 13.79 9.63
N ASN A 175 -1.08 14.51 9.99
CA ASN A 175 -2.47 14.15 9.70
C ASN A 175 -2.87 12.78 10.28
N SER A 176 -2.47 12.49 11.52
CA SER A 176 -2.87 11.29 12.22
C SER A 176 -4.41 11.15 12.24
N LEU A 177 -4.91 9.91 12.33
CA LEU A 177 -6.35 9.67 12.41
C LEU A 177 -6.99 10.39 13.60
N ILE A 178 -6.30 10.41 14.75
CA ILE A 178 -6.79 11.15 15.93
C ILE A 178 -6.93 12.64 15.61
N ALA A 179 -5.94 13.25 14.96
CA ALA A 179 -6.01 14.67 14.61
C ALA A 179 -7.19 14.97 13.66
N GLN A 180 -7.45 14.09 12.69
CA GLN A 180 -8.56 14.23 11.75
C GLN A 180 -9.92 14.18 12.47
N TYR A 181 -10.14 13.19 13.34
CA TYR A 181 -11.39 13.06 14.08
C TYR A 181 -11.54 14.16 15.13
N THR A 182 -10.46 14.58 15.80
CA THR A 182 -10.49 15.72 16.73
C THR A 182 -10.95 16.99 16.03
N TYR A 183 -10.37 17.29 14.86
CA TYR A 183 -10.79 18.42 14.05
C TYR A 183 -12.27 18.34 13.64
N LEU A 184 -12.73 17.16 13.25
CA LEU A 184 -14.14 16.94 12.87
C LEU A 184 -15.09 17.23 14.04
N PHE A 185 -14.79 16.75 15.24
CA PHE A 185 -15.60 17.00 16.43
C PHE A 185 -15.57 18.46 16.85
N GLU A 186 -14.42 19.13 16.76
CA GLU A 186 -14.26 20.55 17.06
C GLU A 186 -15.11 21.45 16.14
N THR A 187 -15.31 21.03 14.87
CA THR A 187 -16.18 21.76 13.93
C THR A 187 -17.62 21.81 14.41
N ASP A 188 -18.08 20.81 15.16
CA ASP A 188 -19.40 20.74 15.78
C ASP A 188 -19.40 21.25 17.25
N GLY A 189 -18.30 21.87 17.72
CA GLY A 189 -18.17 22.47 19.04
C GLY A 189 -17.88 21.48 20.17
N VAL A 190 -17.55 20.24 19.88
CA VAL A 190 -17.26 19.20 20.86
C VAL A 190 -15.77 18.87 20.84
N LYS A 191 -15.12 18.84 22.01
CA LYS A 191 -13.72 18.40 22.15
C LYS A 191 -13.64 16.89 22.25
N LEU A 192 -12.84 16.27 21.40
CA LEU A 192 -12.58 14.81 21.45
C LEU A 192 -11.24 14.56 22.13
N LYS A 193 -11.25 13.73 23.15
CA LYS A 193 -10.03 13.29 23.86
C LYS A 193 -9.97 11.77 23.97
N PHE A 194 -8.77 11.23 24.06
CA PHE A 194 -8.51 9.83 24.27
C PHE A 194 -7.61 9.65 25.50
N SER A 195 -7.91 8.66 26.35
CA SER A 195 -6.94 8.26 27.36
C SER A 195 -5.82 7.42 26.74
N ASP A 196 -4.65 7.44 27.35
CA ASP A 196 -3.49 6.65 26.86
C ASP A 196 -3.78 5.15 26.79
N GLU A 197 -4.54 4.65 27.78
CA GLU A 197 -4.97 3.25 27.83
C GLU A 197 -5.97 2.92 26.69
N ALA A 198 -6.82 3.86 26.31
CA ALA A 198 -7.75 3.67 25.18
C ALA A 198 -6.97 3.59 23.86
N LEU A 199 -5.96 4.43 23.66
CA LEU A 199 -5.11 4.40 22.48
C LEU A 199 -4.35 3.07 22.37
N LEU A 200 -3.84 2.55 23.47
CA LEU A 200 -3.19 1.23 23.50
C LEU A 200 -4.18 0.10 23.17
N GLU A 201 -5.39 0.14 23.71
CA GLU A 201 -6.41 -0.88 23.43
C GLU A 201 -6.86 -0.83 21.95
N ILE A 202 -6.98 0.36 21.35
CA ILE A 202 -7.25 0.52 19.92
C ILE A 202 -6.12 -0.08 19.09
N ALA A 203 -4.86 0.21 19.42
CA ALA A 203 -3.69 -0.32 18.71
C ALA A 203 -3.63 -1.85 18.81
N LYS A 204 -3.91 -2.41 19.99
CA LYS A 204 -3.96 -3.85 20.24
C LYS A 204 -5.06 -4.54 19.43
N ASN A 205 -6.27 -3.98 19.40
CA ASN A 205 -7.37 -4.50 18.59
C ASN A 205 -7.03 -4.44 17.08
N ALA A 206 -6.36 -3.38 16.65
CA ALA A 206 -5.90 -3.24 15.27
C ALA A 206 -4.84 -4.28 14.91
N ALA A 207 -3.88 -4.55 15.79
CA ALA A 207 -2.83 -5.56 15.59
C ALA A 207 -3.41 -6.96 15.37
N THR A 208 -4.48 -7.34 16.09
CA THR A 208 -5.11 -8.66 15.94
C THR A 208 -5.73 -8.89 14.56
N ARG A 209 -6.09 -7.83 13.83
CA ARG A 209 -6.74 -7.92 12.50
C ARG A 209 -5.77 -8.18 11.35
N LYS A 210 -4.47 -8.13 11.56
CA LYS A 210 -3.41 -8.38 10.56
C LYS A 210 -3.53 -7.55 9.26
N THR A 211 -4.26 -6.45 9.28
CA THR A 211 -4.42 -5.54 8.13
C THR A 211 -3.61 -4.24 8.27
N GLY A 212 -2.66 -4.23 9.22
CA GLY A 212 -1.76 -3.11 9.47
C GLY A 212 -2.51 -1.83 9.87
N ALA A 213 -2.02 -0.69 9.43
CA ALA A 213 -2.60 0.61 9.79
C ALA A 213 -4.06 0.81 9.30
N ARG A 214 -4.50 0.08 8.27
CA ARG A 214 -5.91 0.15 7.79
C ARG A 214 -6.91 -0.28 8.84
N SER A 215 -6.53 -1.18 9.75
CA SER A 215 -7.39 -1.61 10.86
C SER A 215 -7.64 -0.52 11.90
N LEU A 216 -6.73 0.46 12.03
CA LEU A 216 -6.89 1.58 12.95
C LEU A 216 -8.10 2.44 12.59
N GLN A 217 -8.29 2.73 11.31
CA GLN A 217 -9.44 3.49 10.85
C GLN A 217 -10.75 2.77 11.19
N ALA A 218 -10.84 1.47 10.87
CA ALA A 218 -12.03 0.68 11.16
C ALA A 218 -12.34 0.60 12.67
N GLU A 219 -11.30 0.54 13.54
CA GLU A 219 -11.49 0.56 14.99
C GLU A 219 -11.97 1.92 15.48
N LEU A 220 -11.41 3.03 14.99
CA LEU A 220 -11.88 4.37 15.32
C LEU A 220 -13.31 4.61 14.86
N GLU A 221 -13.63 4.24 13.62
CA GLU A 221 -15.01 4.37 13.11
C GLU A 221 -16.01 3.60 13.97
N ARG A 222 -15.67 2.38 14.37
CA ARG A 222 -16.52 1.56 15.25
C ARG A 222 -16.81 2.25 16.59
N ILE A 223 -15.83 2.98 17.14
CA ILE A 223 -15.94 3.65 18.44
C ILE A 223 -16.62 5.02 18.27
N LEU A 224 -16.23 5.80 17.26
CA LEU A 224 -16.61 7.21 17.13
C LEU A 224 -17.91 7.42 16.38
N MET A 225 -18.31 6.50 15.48
CA MET A 225 -19.53 6.65 14.68
C MET A 225 -20.78 6.98 15.53
N PRO A 226 -21.07 6.28 16.64
CA PRO A 226 -22.21 6.61 17.48
C PRO A 226 -22.15 8.04 18.05
N HIS A 227 -20.95 8.48 18.46
CA HIS A 227 -20.75 9.83 18.97
C HIS A 227 -20.93 10.88 17.88
N MET A 228 -20.46 10.62 16.65
CA MET A 228 -20.62 11.52 15.51
C MET A 228 -22.09 11.74 15.16
N PHE A 229 -22.91 10.70 15.19
CA PHE A 229 -24.36 10.83 15.00
C PHE A 229 -25.04 11.67 16.10
N SER A 230 -24.49 11.64 17.31
CA SER A 230 -25.05 12.33 18.49
C SER A 230 -24.49 13.75 18.69
N LEU A 231 -23.56 14.24 17.85
CA LEU A 231 -22.91 15.57 18.05
C LEU A 231 -23.92 16.71 18.17
N LYS A 232 -24.96 16.73 17.33
CA LYS A 232 -26.04 17.76 17.40
C LYS A 232 -26.83 17.68 18.70
N GLU A 233 -26.99 16.51 19.29
CA GLU A 233 -27.64 16.29 20.57
C GLU A 233 -26.74 16.73 21.72
N TYR A 234 -25.47 16.47 21.62
CA TYR A 234 -24.46 16.92 22.60
C TYR A 234 -24.43 18.44 22.68
N ALA A 235 -24.49 19.15 21.56
CA ALA A 235 -24.56 20.59 21.54
C ALA A 235 -25.83 21.13 22.23
N LYS A 236 -26.98 20.44 22.13
CA LYS A 236 -28.23 20.81 22.82
C LYS A 236 -28.18 20.54 24.33
N GLN A 237 -27.35 19.59 24.77
CA GLN A 237 -27.20 19.21 26.17
C GLN A 237 -25.97 19.86 26.83
N ASP A 238 -25.36 20.86 26.19
CA ASP A 238 -24.16 21.55 26.64
C ASP A 238 -22.96 20.58 26.91
N ILE A 239 -22.95 19.44 26.23
CA ILE A 239 -21.83 18.50 26.30
C ILE A 239 -20.72 19.03 25.37
N THR A 240 -19.68 19.59 25.97
CA THR A 240 -18.55 20.22 25.24
C THR A 240 -17.34 19.29 25.06
N GLU A 241 -17.34 18.13 25.68
CA GLU A 241 -16.20 17.20 25.66
C GLU A 241 -16.64 15.73 25.64
N VAL A 242 -16.00 14.92 24.81
CA VAL A 242 -16.14 13.46 24.77
C VAL A 242 -14.77 12.86 25.05
N VAL A 243 -14.67 12.02 26.06
CA VAL A 243 -13.43 11.31 26.44
C VAL A 243 -13.58 9.82 26.14
N ILE A 244 -12.77 9.32 25.23
CA ILE A 244 -12.74 7.89 24.90
C ILE A 244 -11.86 7.14 25.92
N THR A 245 -12.47 6.22 26.63
CA THR A 245 -11.86 5.38 27.65
C THR A 245 -11.77 3.92 27.18
N PRO A 246 -10.97 3.06 27.80
CA PRO A 246 -10.90 1.62 27.46
C PRO A 246 -12.25 0.92 27.52
N GLY A 247 -13.15 1.35 28.40
CA GLY A 247 -14.51 0.82 28.50
C GLY A 247 -15.31 1.04 27.22
N LEU A 248 -15.23 2.24 26.64
CA LEU A 248 -15.87 2.57 25.36
C LEU A 248 -15.25 1.85 24.16
N VAL A 249 -13.94 1.58 24.21
CA VAL A 249 -13.26 0.79 23.16
C VAL A 249 -13.79 -0.64 23.16
N LYS A 250 -13.95 -1.27 24.34
CA LYS A 250 -14.44 -2.65 24.48
C LYS A 250 -15.93 -2.78 24.16
N LYS A 251 -16.73 -1.80 24.57
CA LYS A 251 -18.18 -1.76 24.37
C LYS A 251 -18.59 -0.38 23.86
N PRO A 252 -18.50 -0.12 22.57
CA PRO A 252 -18.95 1.14 22.01
C PRO A 252 -20.45 1.35 22.25
N ILE A 253 -20.85 2.60 22.33
CA ILE A 253 -22.26 2.97 22.37
C ILE A 253 -22.95 2.41 21.13
N LYS A 254 -24.07 1.73 21.30
CA LYS A 254 -24.89 1.27 20.16
C LYS A 254 -25.73 2.44 19.67
N LEU A 255 -25.74 2.66 18.34
CA LEU A 255 -26.73 3.53 17.74
C LEU A 255 -28.12 2.98 18.09
N ALA A 256 -28.98 3.82 18.67
CA ALA A 256 -30.40 3.48 18.79
C ALA A 256 -30.96 3.35 17.37
N ALA A 257 -31.62 2.22 17.09
CA ALA A 257 -32.23 1.92 15.82
C ALA A 257 -33.44 2.83 15.56
#